data_e2e68ecb4f4ef3b57d879c3c5317daea
#
_entry.id   e2e68ecb4f4ef3b57d879c3c5317daea
#
_cell.length_a   1.000
_cell.length_b   1.000
_cell.length_c   1.000
_cell.angle_alpha   90.00
_cell.angle_beta   90.00
_cell.angle_gamma   90.00
#
_symmetry.space_group_name_H-M   'P 1'
#
loop_
_entity.id
_entity.type
_entity.pdbx_description
1 polymer ?
#
loop_
_entity_poly.entity_id
_entity_poly.type
_entity_poly.pdbx_seq_one_letter_code
_entity_poly.pdbx_strand_id
1 'polypeptide(L)'
;MPSINAAIVVNHLSKIVDSSESALTILQQISFSIPEGDSVAIIGSSGSGKSTLLGLLAGLDVPSTGSVQLLGQDLSTLDEDARAAIRQHDVGFVFQSFQLLPHLTALENVLLPLSLAGKEQPEWAKTCLERVGLGHRLQHTPKQLSGGEQQRVALARAFVSKPRILFADEPTGNLDATTGQQIIDLLFSMNREQRTTLVLVTHDENLAKRCQHTIRLEAGRLVEQAP
;
A
#
# COMPACT_ATOMS: atom_id res chain seq x y z
N MET A 1 -7.35 -9.49 28.61
CA MET A 1 -7.14 -8.40 27.64
C MET A 1 -7.60 -8.94 26.31
N PRO A 2 -8.38 -8.23 25.48
CA PRO A 2 -8.69 -8.71 24.14
C PRO A 2 -7.36 -8.89 23.40
N SER A 3 -7.14 -10.05 22.81
CA SER A 3 -6.00 -10.29 21.93
C SER A 3 -6.10 -9.29 20.79
N ILE A 4 -5.19 -8.32 20.73
CA ILE A 4 -5.09 -7.39 19.59
C ILE A 4 -4.74 -8.28 18.39
N ASN A 5 -5.68 -8.49 17.48
CA ASN A 5 -5.40 -9.20 16.24
C ASN A 5 -4.41 -8.34 15.43
N ALA A 6 -3.22 -8.87 15.18
CA ALA A 6 -2.26 -8.20 14.33
C ALA A 6 -2.64 -8.43 12.86
N ALA A 7 -2.73 -7.35 12.07
CA ALA A 7 -2.89 -7.44 10.62
C ALA A 7 -1.61 -7.93 9.96
N ILE A 8 -0.45 -7.49 10.47
CA ILE A 8 0.87 -7.85 9.96
C ILE A 8 1.77 -8.24 11.12
N VAL A 9 2.49 -9.36 11.01
CA VAL A 9 3.55 -9.77 11.94
C VAL A 9 4.80 -10.09 11.14
N VAL A 10 5.92 -9.47 11.51
CA VAL A 10 7.23 -9.65 10.88
C VAL A 10 8.19 -10.22 11.90
N ASN A 11 8.83 -11.35 11.57
CA ASN A 11 9.75 -12.03 12.47
C ASN A 11 11.12 -12.23 11.82
N HIS A 12 12.17 -11.57 12.35
CA HIS A 12 13.57 -11.69 11.94
C HIS A 12 13.78 -11.65 10.42
N LEU A 13 13.00 -10.81 9.74
CA LEU A 13 12.97 -10.70 8.29
C LEU A 13 14.29 -10.13 7.77
N SER A 14 14.90 -10.83 6.81
CA SER A 14 16.04 -10.32 6.04
C SER A 14 15.82 -10.53 4.55
N LYS A 15 16.34 -9.60 3.75
CA LYS A 15 16.35 -9.69 2.28
C LYS A 15 17.75 -9.47 1.77
N ILE A 16 18.26 -10.48 1.07
CA ILE A 16 19.56 -10.49 0.41
C ILE A 16 19.30 -10.66 -1.09
N VAL A 17 19.94 -9.88 -1.90
CA VAL A 17 19.89 -9.99 -3.37
C VAL A 17 21.30 -10.31 -3.87
N ASP A 18 21.42 -11.41 -4.60
CA ASP A 18 22.67 -11.77 -5.23
C ASP A 18 22.91 -10.86 -6.44
N SER A 19 24.03 -10.14 -6.43
CA SER A 19 24.54 -9.44 -7.60
C SER A 19 25.74 -10.21 -8.16
N SER A 20 26.08 -9.94 -9.43
CA SER A 20 27.19 -10.62 -10.11
C SER A 20 28.55 -10.48 -9.40
N GLU A 21 28.71 -9.54 -8.47
CA GLU A 21 29.98 -9.26 -7.78
C GLU A 21 29.93 -9.55 -6.27
N SER A 22 28.76 -9.46 -5.63
CA SER A 22 28.60 -9.69 -4.18
C SER A 22 27.13 -9.82 -3.77
N ALA A 23 26.86 -10.48 -2.65
CA ALA A 23 25.54 -10.49 -2.03
C ALA A 23 25.27 -9.14 -1.35
N LEU A 24 24.19 -8.46 -1.73
CA LEU A 24 23.75 -7.21 -1.14
C LEU A 24 22.63 -7.46 -0.13
N THR A 25 22.86 -7.17 1.14
CA THR A 25 21.82 -7.20 2.17
C THR A 25 21.01 -5.92 2.13
N ILE A 26 19.73 -6.00 1.71
CA ILE A 26 18.80 -4.88 1.65
C ILE A 26 18.09 -4.65 2.98
N LEU A 27 17.66 -5.73 3.64
CA LEU A 27 17.01 -5.70 4.95
C LEU A 27 17.64 -6.72 5.87
N GLN A 28 17.79 -6.37 7.16
CA GLN A 28 18.50 -7.20 8.13
C GLN A 28 17.74 -7.31 9.46
N GLN A 29 17.29 -8.54 9.80
CA GLN A 29 16.74 -8.92 11.09
C GLN A 29 15.60 -8.01 11.60
N ILE A 30 14.68 -7.63 10.71
CA ILE A 30 13.56 -6.75 11.04
C ILE A 30 12.45 -7.55 11.74
N SER A 31 11.96 -7.05 12.86
CA SER A 31 10.83 -7.63 13.60
C SER A 31 9.91 -6.53 14.13
N PHE A 32 8.62 -6.61 13.83
CA PHE A 32 7.57 -5.73 14.36
C PHE A 32 6.19 -6.34 14.11
N SER A 33 5.16 -5.73 14.69
CA SER A 33 3.77 -6.06 14.41
C SER A 33 2.92 -4.81 14.22
N ILE A 34 1.88 -4.91 13.39
CA ILE A 34 0.91 -3.85 13.12
C ILE A 34 -0.47 -4.37 13.51
N PRO A 35 -1.17 -3.72 14.46
CA PRO A 35 -2.54 -4.08 14.81
C PRO A 35 -3.51 -3.87 13.65
N GLU A 36 -4.60 -4.66 13.62
CA GLU A 36 -5.65 -4.50 12.61
C GLU A 36 -6.40 -3.18 12.81
N GLY A 37 -6.59 -2.44 11.72
CA GLY A 37 -7.26 -1.13 11.71
C GLY A 37 -6.36 0.06 12.04
N ASP A 38 -5.11 -0.17 12.44
CA ASP A 38 -4.15 0.90 12.73
C ASP A 38 -3.48 1.44 11.47
N SER A 39 -2.89 2.63 11.60
CA SER A 39 -2.04 3.23 10.56
C SER A 39 -0.60 3.29 11.02
N VAL A 40 0.32 2.84 10.15
CA VAL A 40 1.76 2.89 10.40
C VAL A 40 2.47 3.60 9.25
N ALA A 41 3.39 4.50 9.59
CA ALA A 41 4.32 5.11 8.65
C ALA A 41 5.67 4.38 8.69
N ILE A 42 6.18 4.00 7.52
CA ILE A 42 7.54 3.50 7.35
C ILE A 42 8.38 4.64 6.78
N ILE A 43 9.32 5.17 7.56
CA ILE A 43 10.17 6.30 7.19
C ILE A 43 11.64 5.91 7.13
N GLY A 44 12.44 6.72 6.44
CA GLY A 44 13.88 6.53 6.30
C GLY A 44 14.41 7.20 5.04
N SER A 45 15.73 7.31 4.92
CA SER A 45 16.39 7.90 3.75
C SER A 45 16.14 7.10 2.47
N SER A 46 16.40 7.71 1.31
CA SER A 46 16.37 6.96 0.04
C SER A 46 17.38 5.79 0.10
N GLY A 47 16.97 4.63 -0.42
CA GLY A 47 17.79 3.42 -0.37
C GLY A 47 17.82 2.69 0.98
N SER A 48 17.07 3.12 2.01
CA SER A 48 17.03 2.42 3.31
C SER A 48 16.26 1.10 3.31
N GLY A 49 15.64 0.70 2.19
CA GLY A 49 14.92 -0.58 2.05
C GLY A 49 13.40 -0.48 2.21
N LYS A 50 12.80 0.73 2.29
CA LYS A 50 11.35 0.92 2.54
C LYS A 50 10.46 0.23 1.50
N SER A 51 10.69 0.47 0.21
CA SER A 51 9.88 -0.14 -0.86
C SER A 51 10.10 -1.66 -0.94
N THR A 52 11.31 -2.14 -0.63
CA THR A 52 11.58 -3.58 -0.51
C THR A 52 10.81 -4.18 0.66
N LEU A 53 10.81 -3.52 1.82
CA LEU A 53 10.02 -3.97 2.97
C LEU A 53 8.53 -3.99 2.61
N LEU A 54 8.00 -2.93 2.00
CA LEU A 54 6.60 -2.87 1.57
C LEU A 54 6.26 -4.03 0.63
N GLY A 55 7.11 -4.34 -0.36
CA GLY A 55 6.92 -5.46 -1.28
C GLY A 55 6.86 -6.82 -0.57
N LEU A 56 7.70 -7.02 0.45
CA LEU A 56 7.68 -8.25 1.27
C LEU A 56 6.43 -8.34 2.16
N LEU A 57 6.02 -7.22 2.79
CA LEU A 57 4.79 -7.17 3.60
C LEU A 57 3.54 -7.46 2.76
N ALA A 58 3.54 -7.02 1.51
CA ALA A 58 2.43 -7.22 0.58
C ALA A 58 2.47 -8.58 -0.15
N GLY A 59 3.48 -9.41 0.09
CA GLY A 59 3.66 -10.70 -0.58
C GLY A 59 3.95 -10.57 -2.07
N LEU A 60 4.48 -9.42 -2.54
CA LEU A 60 4.97 -9.24 -3.91
C LEU A 60 6.35 -9.87 -4.12
N ASP A 61 7.08 -10.09 -3.02
CA ASP A 61 8.37 -10.77 -2.99
C ASP A 61 8.43 -11.64 -1.72
N VAL A 62 9.44 -12.50 -1.63
CA VAL A 62 9.67 -13.39 -0.49
C VAL A 62 10.94 -13.01 0.26
N PRO A 63 10.97 -13.11 1.61
CA PRO A 63 12.17 -12.86 2.38
C PRO A 63 13.24 -13.93 2.09
N SER A 64 14.52 -13.57 2.25
CA SER A 64 15.62 -14.53 2.21
C SER A 64 15.68 -15.36 3.51
N THR A 65 15.36 -14.75 4.66
CA THR A 65 15.18 -15.41 5.96
C THR A 65 14.11 -14.70 6.78
N GLY A 66 13.58 -15.39 7.79
CA GLY A 66 12.48 -14.89 8.60
C GLY A 66 11.13 -15.11 7.95
N SER A 67 10.08 -14.45 8.47
CA SER A 67 8.72 -14.64 7.97
C SER A 67 7.89 -13.34 8.04
N VAL A 68 6.88 -13.29 7.19
CA VAL A 68 5.82 -12.27 7.20
C VAL A 68 4.48 -12.98 7.30
N GLN A 69 3.71 -12.66 8.32
CA GLN A 69 2.31 -13.06 8.42
C GLN A 69 1.41 -11.88 8.05
N LEU A 70 0.50 -12.11 7.13
CA LEU A 70 -0.52 -11.16 6.71
C LEU A 70 -1.90 -11.72 7.07
N LEU A 71 -2.64 -11.02 7.94
CA LEU A 71 -3.95 -11.47 8.42
C LEU A 71 -3.95 -12.91 8.97
N GLY A 72 -2.87 -13.29 9.67
CA GLY A 72 -2.68 -14.61 10.26
C GLY A 72 -2.15 -15.68 9.30
N GLN A 73 -1.94 -15.37 8.01
CA GLN A 73 -1.38 -16.30 7.02
C GLN A 73 0.12 -16.02 6.82
N ASP A 74 0.96 -17.02 6.96
CA ASP A 74 2.40 -16.91 6.73
C ASP A 74 2.70 -16.93 5.23
N LEU A 75 3.03 -15.76 4.68
CA LEU A 75 3.30 -15.58 3.24
C LEU A 75 4.52 -16.38 2.76
N SER A 76 5.45 -16.73 3.68
CA SER A 76 6.68 -17.47 3.33
C SER A 76 6.39 -18.93 2.98
N THR A 77 5.26 -19.47 3.45
CA THR A 77 4.84 -20.86 3.21
C THR A 77 3.91 -21.03 2.01
N LEU A 78 3.42 -19.92 1.46
CA LEU A 78 2.47 -19.90 0.36
C LEU A 78 3.18 -19.87 -1.00
N ASP A 79 2.57 -20.52 -1.99
CA ASP A 79 2.96 -20.34 -3.39
C ASP A 79 2.49 -18.98 -3.93
N GLU A 80 2.85 -18.65 -5.17
CA GLU A 80 2.51 -17.35 -5.75
C GLU A 80 1.00 -17.20 -5.98
N ASP A 81 0.31 -18.26 -6.36
CA ASP A 81 -1.14 -18.21 -6.61
C ASP A 81 -1.91 -17.92 -5.31
N ALA A 82 -1.51 -18.53 -4.20
CA ALA A 82 -2.09 -18.27 -2.88
C ALA A 82 -1.80 -16.83 -2.41
N ARG A 83 -0.55 -16.33 -2.59
CA ARG A 83 -0.23 -14.92 -2.29
C ARG A 83 -1.02 -13.95 -3.17
N ALA A 84 -1.17 -14.25 -4.46
CA ALA A 84 -1.98 -13.44 -5.38
C ALA A 84 -3.45 -13.40 -4.96
N ALA A 85 -4.01 -14.52 -4.49
CA ALA A 85 -5.38 -14.56 -3.97
C ALA A 85 -5.57 -13.66 -2.73
N ILE A 86 -4.61 -13.66 -1.79
CA ILE A 86 -4.64 -12.74 -0.63
C ILE A 86 -4.59 -11.28 -1.11
N ARG A 87 -3.66 -10.94 -2.02
CA ARG A 87 -3.57 -9.58 -2.57
C ARG A 87 -4.86 -9.15 -3.24
N GLN A 88 -5.49 -10.03 -4.00
CA GLN A 88 -6.74 -9.75 -4.71
C GLN A 88 -7.90 -9.44 -3.77
N HIS A 89 -7.99 -10.13 -2.63
CA HIS A 89 -9.15 -10.04 -1.73
C HIS A 89 -8.95 -9.02 -0.60
N ASP A 90 -7.75 -8.96 -0.03
CA ASP A 90 -7.53 -8.27 1.23
C ASP A 90 -6.61 -7.05 1.13
N VAL A 91 -5.96 -6.83 -0.03
CA VAL A 91 -4.92 -5.80 -0.17
C VAL A 91 -5.28 -4.77 -1.23
N GLY A 92 -5.12 -3.49 -0.88
CA GLY A 92 -5.14 -2.38 -1.82
C GLY A 92 -3.75 -1.74 -1.95
N PHE A 93 -3.48 -1.13 -3.11
CA PHE A 93 -2.21 -0.44 -3.37
C PHE A 93 -2.43 0.96 -3.91
N VAL A 94 -1.64 1.91 -3.40
CA VAL A 94 -1.49 3.27 -3.93
C VAL A 94 -0.01 3.54 -4.13
N PHE A 95 0.40 3.91 -5.34
CA PHE A 95 1.79 4.14 -5.70
C PHE A 95 2.05 5.59 -6.10
N GLN A 96 3.29 6.03 -5.99
CA GLN A 96 3.74 7.34 -6.40
C GLN A 96 3.47 7.62 -7.89
N SER A 97 3.64 6.63 -8.76
CA SER A 97 3.44 6.72 -10.21
C SER A 97 2.03 6.38 -10.68
N PHE A 98 1.04 6.38 -9.75
CA PHE A 98 -0.38 6.08 -9.98
C PHE A 98 -0.65 4.66 -10.50
N GLN A 99 0.20 4.11 -11.38
CA GLN A 99 0.13 2.80 -12.01
C GLN A 99 -1.26 2.51 -12.62
N LEU A 100 -1.86 3.50 -13.28
CA LEU A 100 -3.08 3.32 -14.04
C LEU A 100 -2.76 2.66 -15.39
N LEU A 101 -3.66 1.79 -15.85
CA LEU A 101 -3.56 1.20 -17.18
C LEU A 101 -3.93 2.26 -18.23
N PRO A 102 -2.99 2.63 -19.14
CA PRO A 102 -3.14 3.83 -19.98
C PRO A 102 -4.22 3.70 -21.06
N HIS A 103 -4.64 2.48 -21.37
CA HIS A 103 -5.68 2.19 -22.37
C HIS A 103 -7.08 2.07 -21.77
N LEU A 104 -7.19 2.03 -20.44
CA LEU A 104 -8.47 1.98 -19.73
C LEU A 104 -8.91 3.36 -19.31
N THR A 105 -10.21 3.59 -19.29
CA THR A 105 -10.84 4.79 -18.70
C THR A 105 -10.67 4.80 -17.17
N ALA A 106 -11.02 5.91 -16.52
CA ALA A 106 -11.03 6.01 -15.07
C ALA A 106 -11.96 4.94 -14.45
N LEU A 107 -13.15 4.76 -15.03
CA LEU A 107 -14.11 3.76 -14.55
C LEU A 107 -13.57 2.33 -14.70
N GLU A 108 -13.00 2.00 -15.85
CA GLU A 108 -12.42 0.67 -16.10
C GLU A 108 -11.20 0.39 -15.21
N ASN A 109 -10.33 1.40 -14.95
CA ASN A 109 -9.23 1.27 -14.00
C ASN A 109 -9.73 0.95 -12.59
N VAL A 110 -10.79 1.61 -12.13
CA VAL A 110 -11.38 1.36 -10.80
C VAL A 110 -12.11 0.01 -10.76
N LEU A 111 -12.78 -0.38 -11.84
CA LEU A 111 -13.50 -1.65 -11.93
C LEU A 111 -12.56 -2.87 -11.98
N LEU A 112 -11.33 -2.69 -12.47
CA LEU A 112 -10.39 -3.79 -12.75
C LEU A 112 -10.19 -4.78 -11.60
N PRO A 113 -9.96 -4.38 -10.32
CA PRO A 113 -9.81 -5.33 -9.22
C PRO A 113 -11.06 -6.20 -9.01
N LEU A 114 -12.24 -5.63 -9.20
CA LEU A 114 -13.51 -6.36 -9.08
C LEU A 114 -13.70 -7.33 -10.25
N SER A 115 -13.38 -6.91 -11.47
CA SER A 115 -13.46 -7.78 -12.66
C SER A 115 -12.52 -8.98 -12.54
N LEU A 116 -11.28 -8.77 -12.06
CA LEU A 116 -10.33 -9.86 -11.81
C LEU A 116 -10.83 -10.83 -10.72
N ALA A 117 -11.61 -10.35 -9.75
CA ALA A 117 -12.25 -11.18 -8.74
C ALA A 117 -13.58 -11.84 -9.20
N GLY A 118 -13.98 -11.66 -10.47
CA GLY A 118 -15.25 -12.16 -10.99
C GLY A 118 -16.48 -11.45 -10.39
N LYS A 119 -16.30 -10.23 -9.84
CA LYS A 119 -17.35 -9.45 -9.17
C LYS A 119 -17.55 -8.12 -9.91
N GLU A 120 -18.18 -8.15 -11.08
CA GLU A 120 -18.46 -6.92 -11.81
C GLU A 120 -19.53 -6.07 -11.09
N GLN A 121 -19.13 -4.89 -10.62
CA GLN A 121 -19.99 -3.93 -9.93
C GLN A 121 -19.76 -2.51 -10.46
N PRO A 122 -20.17 -2.21 -11.71
CA PRO A 122 -19.90 -0.93 -12.35
C PRO A 122 -20.49 0.28 -11.60
N GLU A 123 -21.69 0.13 -11.02
CA GLU A 123 -22.31 1.20 -10.23
C GLU A 123 -21.54 1.50 -8.94
N TRP A 124 -20.95 0.47 -8.32
CA TRP A 124 -20.09 0.68 -7.15
C TRP A 124 -18.76 1.36 -7.54
N ALA A 125 -18.13 0.94 -8.64
CA ALA A 125 -16.92 1.60 -9.15
C ALA A 125 -17.18 3.08 -9.49
N LYS A 126 -18.34 3.39 -10.10
CA LYS A 126 -18.80 4.74 -10.35
C LYS A 126 -18.96 5.53 -9.04
N THR A 127 -19.63 4.97 -8.05
CA THR A 127 -19.77 5.56 -6.71
C THR A 127 -18.40 5.86 -6.08
N CYS A 128 -17.43 4.96 -6.21
CA CYS A 128 -16.07 5.19 -5.73
C CYS A 128 -15.40 6.40 -6.41
N LEU A 129 -15.60 6.58 -7.73
CA LEU A 129 -15.10 7.74 -8.47
C LEU A 129 -15.83 9.04 -8.07
N GLU A 130 -17.12 8.99 -7.83
CA GLU A 130 -17.89 10.14 -7.33
C GLU A 130 -17.39 10.58 -5.95
N ARG A 131 -17.08 9.64 -5.05
CA ARG A 131 -16.53 9.91 -3.70
C ARG A 131 -15.17 10.61 -3.74
N VAL A 132 -14.37 10.36 -4.75
CA VAL A 132 -13.08 11.06 -4.96
C VAL A 132 -13.22 12.32 -5.83
N GLY A 133 -14.46 12.76 -6.15
CA GLY A 133 -14.75 13.96 -6.90
C GLY A 133 -14.59 13.83 -8.42
N LEU A 134 -14.59 12.60 -8.96
CA LEU A 134 -14.36 12.32 -10.38
C LEU A 134 -15.58 11.75 -11.12
N GLY A 135 -16.79 11.95 -10.62
CA GLY A 135 -18.02 11.50 -11.29
C GLY A 135 -18.22 12.07 -12.70
N HIS A 136 -17.60 13.22 -13.01
CA HIS A 136 -17.62 13.84 -14.34
C HIS A 136 -16.47 13.38 -15.26
N ARG A 137 -15.59 12.47 -14.79
CA ARG A 137 -14.38 11.99 -15.50
C ARG A 137 -14.39 10.49 -15.82
N LEU A 138 -15.50 9.80 -15.66
CA LEU A 138 -15.63 8.33 -15.76
C LEU A 138 -15.01 7.75 -17.03
N GLN A 139 -15.23 8.42 -18.18
CA GLN A 139 -14.79 7.97 -19.50
C GLN A 139 -13.41 8.53 -19.95
N HIS A 140 -12.72 9.29 -19.06
CA HIS A 140 -11.42 9.84 -19.39
C HIS A 140 -10.33 8.78 -19.18
N THR A 141 -9.39 8.70 -20.12
CA THR A 141 -8.17 7.88 -19.98
C THR A 141 -7.12 8.63 -19.15
N PRO A 142 -6.11 7.95 -18.59
CA PRO A 142 -5.06 8.60 -17.79
C PRO A 142 -4.38 9.79 -18.48
N LYS A 143 -4.20 9.75 -19.80
CA LYS A 143 -3.62 10.86 -20.57
C LYS A 143 -4.46 12.15 -20.57
N GLN A 144 -5.74 12.05 -20.26
CA GLN A 144 -6.68 13.16 -20.22
C GLN A 144 -6.89 13.70 -18.80
N LEU A 145 -6.20 13.12 -17.81
CA LEU A 145 -6.33 13.44 -16.40
C LEU A 145 -5.04 14.13 -15.90
N SER A 146 -5.21 15.13 -15.05
CA SER A 146 -4.09 15.72 -14.29
C SER A 146 -3.49 14.70 -13.31
N GLY A 147 -2.28 14.93 -12.82
CA GLY A 147 -1.63 14.05 -11.84
C GLY A 147 -2.48 13.83 -10.58
N GLY A 148 -3.09 14.89 -10.05
CA GLY A 148 -4.00 14.77 -8.91
C GLY A 148 -5.29 14.00 -9.21
N GLU A 149 -5.85 14.13 -10.43
CA GLU A 149 -6.99 13.33 -10.86
C GLU A 149 -6.58 11.85 -11.02
N GLN A 150 -5.41 11.57 -11.60
CA GLN A 150 -4.89 10.20 -11.71
C GLN A 150 -4.70 9.55 -10.34
N GLN A 151 -4.18 10.30 -9.37
CA GLN A 151 -4.01 9.78 -8.00
C GLN A 151 -5.36 9.53 -7.32
N ARG A 152 -6.38 10.36 -7.57
CA ARG A 152 -7.74 10.09 -7.10
C ARG A 152 -8.34 8.83 -7.72
N VAL A 153 -8.10 8.57 -9.00
CA VAL A 153 -8.48 7.29 -9.65
C VAL A 153 -7.76 6.12 -8.99
N ALA A 154 -6.44 6.25 -8.71
CA ALA A 154 -5.66 5.21 -8.03
C ALA A 154 -6.18 4.93 -6.61
N LEU A 155 -6.57 5.97 -5.85
CA LEU A 155 -7.26 5.82 -4.56
C LEU A 155 -8.58 5.07 -4.70
N ALA A 156 -9.46 5.50 -5.61
CA ALA A 156 -10.74 4.84 -5.85
C ALA A 156 -10.54 3.35 -6.20
N ARG A 157 -9.56 3.04 -7.06
CA ARG A 157 -9.18 1.67 -7.43
C ARG A 157 -8.70 0.86 -6.22
N ALA A 158 -7.88 1.45 -5.36
CA ALA A 158 -7.35 0.76 -4.18
C ALA A 158 -8.44 0.42 -3.16
N PHE A 159 -9.46 1.27 -3.03
CA PHE A 159 -10.54 1.10 -2.05
C PHE A 159 -11.79 0.39 -2.59
N VAL A 160 -11.91 0.17 -3.90
CA VAL A 160 -13.11 -0.42 -4.51
C VAL A 160 -13.40 -1.84 -4.03
N SER A 161 -12.36 -2.64 -3.77
CA SER A 161 -12.45 -4.00 -3.22
C SER A 161 -12.73 -4.04 -1.72
N LYS A 162 -12.74 -2.88 -1.03
CA LYS A 162 -12.84 -2.76 0.44
C LYS A 162 -11.74 -3.57 1.14
N PRO A 163 -10.48 -3.28 0.87
CA PRO A 163 -9.37 -4.07 1.37
C PRO A 163 -9.25 -3.97 2.89
N ARG A 164 -8.76 -5.04 3.53
CA ARG A 164 -8.44 -5.03 4.97
C ARG A 164 -7.10 -4.31 5.24
N ILE A 165 -6.20 -4.30 4.25
CA ILE A 165 -4.90 -3.63 4.34
C ILE A 165 -4.69 -2.77 3.09
N LEU A 166 -4.20 -1.54 3.30
CA LEU A 166 -3.80 -0.63 2.24
C LEU A 166 -2.31 -0.33 2.35
N PHE A 167 -1.58 -0.61 1.30
CA PHE A 167 -0.19 -0.19 1.14
C PHE A 167 -0.14 1.08 0.29
N ALA A 168 0.53 2.13 0.79
CA ALA A 168 0.72 3.39 0.08
C ALA A 168 2.21 3.72 0.02
N ASP A 169 2.80 3.70 -1.17
CA ASP A 169 4.21 4.02 -1.40
C ASP A 169 4.33 5.43 -2.00
N GLU A 170 4.81 6.40 -1.18
CA GLU A 170 5.01 7.80 -1.57
C GLU A 170 3.80 8.39 -2.32
N PRO A 171 2.56 8.33 -1.79
CA PRO A 171 1.32 8.58 -2.55
C PRO A 171 1.20 10.00 -3.10
N THR A 172 2.07 10.93 -2.72
CA THR A 172 2.07 12.33 -3.15
C THR A 172 3.38 12.78 -3.78
N GLY A 173 4.35 11.88 -3.96
CA GLY A 173 5.70 12.24 -4.40
C GLY A 173 5.79 12.89 -5.79
N ASN A 174 4.75 12.75 -6.63
CA ASN A 174 4.66 13.34 -7.98
C ASN A 174 3.67 14.51 -8.07
N LEU A 175 3.23 15.06 -6.93
CA LEU A 175 2.21 16.10 -6.88
C LEU A 175 2.77 17.40 -6.26
N ASP A 176 2.18 18.53 -6.62
CA ASP A 176 2.42 19.78 -5.90
C ASP A 176 1.87 19.69 -4.45
N ALA A 177 2.40 20.56 -3.58
CA ALA A 177 2.07 20.51 -2.15
C ALA A 177 0.57 20.62 -1.85
N THR A 178 -0.15 21.48 -2.57
CA THR A 178 -1.60 21.69 -2.34
C THR A 178 -2.41 20.48 -2.75
N THR A 179 -2.14 19.94 -3.94
CA THR A 179 -2.78 18.73 -4.44
C THR A 179 -2.41 17.53 -3.56
N GLY A 180 -1.13 17.43 -3.17
CA GLY A 180 -0.65 16.37 -2.27
C GLY A 180 -1.42 16.36 -0.95
N GLN A 181 -1.61 17.53 -0.31
CA GLN A 181 -2.37 17.63 0.94
C GLN A 181 -3.83 17.13 0.77
N GLN A 182 -4.49 17.50 -0.33
CA GLN A 182 -5.86 17.02 -0.62
C GLN A 182 -5.93 15.51 -0.79
N ILE A 183 -4.93 14.91 -1.47
CA ILE A 183 -4.84 13.46 -1.65
C ILE A 183 -4.66 12.75 -0.32
N ILE A 184 -3.80 13.27 0.56
CA ILE A 184 -3.56 12.70 1.88
C ILE A 184 -4.82 12.78 2.76
N ASP A 185 -5.52 13.91 2.75
CA ASP A 185 -6.76 14.07 3.52
C ASP A 185 -7.84 13.09 3.04
N LEU A 186 -7.94 12.89 1.73
CA LEU A 186 -8.84 11.92 1.12
C LEU A 186 -8.46 10.49 1.50
N LEU A 187 -7.17 10.12 1.41
CA LEU A 187 -6.64 8.81 1.80
C LEU A 187 -7.01 8.47 3.26
N PHE A 188 -6.70 9.37 4.20
CA PHE A 188 -7.01 9.15 5.62
C PHE A 188 -8.51 9.15 5.92
N SER A 189 -9.32 9.92 5.18
CA SER A 189 -10.78 9.88 5.31
C SER A 189 -11.34 8.52 4.90
N MET A 190 -10.95 8.03 3.71
CA MET A 190 -11.40 6.73 3.18
C MET A 190 -10.91 5.57 4.07
N ASN A 191 -9.67 5.66 4.56
CA ASN A 191 -9.09 4.68 5.48
C ASN A 191 -9.92 4.55 6.77
N ARG A 192 -10.26 5.68 7.42
CA ARG A 192 -11.08 5.68 8.63
C ARG A 192 -12.47 5.12 8.40
N GLU A 193 -13.11 5.49 7.29
CA GLU A 193 -14.46 5.01 6.96
C GLU A 193 -14.52 3.50 6.77
N GLN A 194 -13.50 2.90 6.16
CA GLN A 194 -13.45 1.47 5.89
C GLN A 194 -12.75 0.67 7.01
N ARG A 195 -12.14 1.36 7.99
CA ARG A 195 -11.32 0.74 9.06
C ARG A 195 -10.22 -0.15 8.51
N THR A 196 -9.61 0.27 7.41
CA THR A 196 -8.52 -0.45 6.74
C THR A 196 -7.22 -0.25 7.52
N THR A 197 -6.40 -1.27 7.68
CA THR A 197 -5.03 -1.12 8.20
C THR A 197 -4.20 -0.40 7.14
N LEU A 198 -3.55 0.73 7.50
CA LEU A 198 -2.76 1.53 6.55
C LEU A 198 -1.26 1.34 6.80
N VAL A 199 -0.53 0.95 5.77
CA VAL A 199 0.94 0.96 5.75
C VAL A 199 1.40 2.02 4.75
N LEU A 200 1.92 3.13 5.27
CA LEU A 200 2.33 4.29 4.49
C LEU A 200 3.86 4.39 4.45
N VAL A 201 4.44 4.30 3.27
CA VAL A 201 5.86 4.61 3.06
C VAL A 201 5.98 6.08 2.66
N THR A 202 6.82 6.82 3.36
CA THR A 202 7.07 8.24 3.07
C THR A 202 8.43 8.70 3.59
N HIS A 203 8.96 9.76 3.02
CA HIS A 203 10.09 10.51 3.57
C HIS A 203 9.64 11.81 4.27
N ASP A 204 8.34 12.15 4.23
CA ASP A 204 7.78 13.32 4.90
C ASP A 204 7.40 12.97 6.34
N GLU A 205 8.17 13.53 7.30
CA GLU A 205 7.92 13.32 8.74
C GLU A 205 6.60 13.94 9.22
N ASN A 206 6.10 15.00 8.58
CA ASN A 206 4.80 15.58 8.94
C ASN A 206 3.66 14.65 8.54
N LEU A 207 3.80 13.99 7.39
CA LEU A 207 2.86 12.99 6.95
C LEU A 207 2.91 11.75 7.86
N ALA A 208 4.10 11.32 8.25
CA ALA A 208 4.29 10.19 9.17
C ALA A 208 3.59 10.40 10.53
N LYS A 209 3.63 11.62 11.07
CA LYS A 209 2.94 12.01 12.33
C LYS A 209 1.42 11.89 12.28
N ARG A 210 0.82 11.71 11.11
CA ARG A 210 -0.62 11.46 10.96
C ARG A 210 -0.99 10.00 11.18
N CYS A 211 -0.01 9.10 11.12
CA CYS A 211 -0.19 7.69 11.46
C CYS A 211 -0.12 7.48 12.97
N GLN A 212 -0.72 6.39 13.45
CA GLN A 212 -0.72 6.01 14.86
C GLN A 212 0.65 5.49 15.31
N HIS A 213 1.40 4.87 14.38
CA HIS A 213 2.72 4.31 14.66
C HIS A 213 3.71 4.74 13.60
N THR A 214 4.98 4.78 13.98
CA THR A 214 6.08 5.07 13.06
C THR A 214 7.16 4.01 13.19
N ILE A 215 7.63 3.51 12.06
CA ILE A 215 8.77 2.59 11.93
C ILE A 215 9.86 3.31 11.14
N ARG A 216 11.03 3.48 11.74
CA ARG A 216 12.19 4.10 11.08
C ARG A 216 13.18 3.05 10.62
N LEU A 217 13.51 3.10 9.31
CA LEU A 217 14.54 2.26 8.70
C LEU A 217 15.79 3.07 8.38
N GLU A 218 16.95 2.54 8.77
CA GLU A 218 18.27 3.07 8.38
C GLU A 218 19.15 1.91 7.92
N ALA A 219 19.72 2.02 6.72
CA ALA A 219 20.60 1.02 6.12
C ALA A 219 20.06 -0.43 6.26
N GLY A 220 18.77 -0.62 5.98
CA GLY A 220 18.11 -1.92 6.03
C GLY A 220 17.79 -2.46 7.42
N ARG A 221 17.93 -1.66 8.48
CA ARG A 221 17.64 -2.05 9.86
C ARG A 221 16.53 -1.20 10.45
N LEU A 222 15.77 -1.79 11.35
CA LEU A 222 14.82 -1.05 12.18
C LEU A 222 15.60 -0.38 13.32
N VAL A 223 15.56 0.97 13.36
CA VAL A 223 16.25 1.75 14.38
C VAL A 223 15.29 2.36 15.39
N GLU A 224 14.03 2.54 15.05
CA GLU A 224 13.02 3.09 15.93
C GLU A 224 11.63 2.52 15.58
N GLN A 225 10.88 2.18 16.62
CA GLN A 225 9.43 1.92 16.53
C GLN A 225 8.76 2.75 17.64
N ALA A 226 7.98 3.75 17.23
CA ALA A 226 7.26 4.64 18.13
C ALA A 226 5.74 4.47 17.96
N PRO A 227 4.98 4.60 19.05
CA PRO A 227 3.52 4.68 19.01
C PRO A 227 3.05 5.96 18.37
#